data_d65bd2e924fbd802e49e5532a6b790c9
#
_entry.id   d65bd2e924fbd802e49e5532a6b790c9
#
_cell.length_a   1.000
_cell.length_b   1.000
_cell.length_c   1.000
_cell.angle_alpha   90.00
_cell.angle_beta   90.00
_cell.angle_gamma   90.00
#
_symmetry.space_group_name_H-M   'P 1'
#
loop_
_entity.id
_entity.type
_entity.pdbx_description
1 polymer ?
#
loop_
_entity_poly.entity_id
_entity_poly.type
_entity_poly.pdbx_seq_one_letter_code
_entity_poly.pdbx_strand_id
1 'polypeptide(L)'
;MMETNKSTDEIEINLGEIFALLLHKVWIIILAAVVCGAVGFLYSYFLITPQYQSTTKVYILNKQNSTSVTYSDVQLSTTLSKDYEQLVTSRYVIEGVIKQLNLDETYESLVEKVSATNTDDTRIIAITVINPDPEQAQKIANAVRDLAAQHITQVMDIEAVNAV
;
A
#
# COMPACT_ATOMS: atom_id res chain seq x y z
N MET A 1 -45.91 57.14 38.30
CA MET A 1 -45.59 56.30 37.13
C MET A 1 -44.09 56.23 37.04
N MET A 2 -43.45 55.14 37.51
CA MET A 2 -42.01 54.93 37.45
C MET A 2 -41.73 54.07 36.25
N GLU A 3 -41.10 54.62 35.25
CA GLU A 3 -40.58 53.85 34.16
C GLU A 3 -39.26 53.21 34.59
N THR A 4 -39.25 51.89 34.66
CA THR A 4 -38.08 51.08 34.91
C THR A 4 -37.30 50.96 33.58
N ASN A 5 -36.23 51.76 33.46
CA ASN A 5 -35.30 51.65 32.35
C ASN A 5 -34.47 50.36 32.52
N LYS A 6 -34.87 49.33 31.80
CA LYS A 6 -34.15 48.07 31.73
C LYS A 6 -33.03 48.24 30.70
N SER A 7 -31.85 48.63 31.16
CA SER A 7 -30.62 48.60 30.35
C SER A 7 -30.37 47.14 29.95
N THR A 8 -30.62 46.82 28.71
CA THR A 8 -30.11 45.64 28.06
C THR A 8 -28.60 45.84 27.92
N ASP A 9 -27.84 45.17 28.75
CA ASP A 9 -26.38 45.01 28.53
C ASP A 9 -26.19 44.23 27.22
N GLU A 10 -26.17 44.96 26.11
CA GLU A 10 -25.67 44.40 24.85
C GLU A 10 -24.19 44.16 25.03
N ILE A 11 -23.81 42.89 25.13
CA ILE A 11 -22.42 42.49 25.15
C ILE A 11 -21.85 42.75 23.74
N GLU A 12 -21.33 43.96 23.53
CA GLU A 12 -20.58 44.27 22.32
C GLU A 12 -19.27 43.45 22.33
N ILE A 13 -19.28 42.38 21.58
CA ILE A 13 -18.05 41.58 21.36
C ILE A 13 -17.07 42.39 20.52
N ASN A 14 -16.18 43.09 21.22
CA ASN A 14 -15.13 43.90 20.58
C ASN A 14 -14.04 42.96 20.05
N LEU A 15 -14.11 42.61 18.75
CA LEU A 15 -13.12 41.78 18.06
C LEU A 15 -11.71 42.32 18.22
N GLY A 16 -11.51 43.63 18.34
CA GLY A 16 -10.20 44.27 18.56
C GLY A 16 -9.60 43.91 19.94
N GLU A 17 -10.41 43.85 20.99
CA GLU A 17 -9.96 43.45 22.34
C GLU A 17 -9.57 41.98 22.39
N ILE A 18 -10.34 41.10 21.71
CA ILE A 18 -10.00 39.67 21.60
C ILE A 18 -8.67 39.52 20.86
N PHE A 19 -8.47 40.27 19.78
CA PHE A 19 -7.21 40.21 19.00
C PHE A 19 -6.02 40.75 19.82
N ALA A 20 -6.20 41.81 20.58
CA ALA A 20 -5.18 42.37 21.47
C ALA A 20 -4.80 41.38 22.60
N LEU A 21 -5.77 40.70 23.19
CA LEU A 21 -5.55 39.65 24.19
C LEU A 21 -4.81 38.43 23.59
N LEU A 22 -5.15 38.04 22.35
CA LEU A 22 -4.46 36.96 21.67
C LEU A 22 -2.99 37.34 21.40
N LEU A 23 -2.71 38.57 20.95
CA LEU A 23 -1.34 39.06 20.71
C LEU A 23 -0.55 39.15 22.02
N HIS A 24 -1.15 39.56 23.11
CA HIS A 24 -0.47 39.62 24.41
C HIS A 24 -0.12 38.22 24.96
N LYS A 25 -0.90 37.20 24.62
CA LYS A 25 -0.69 35.80 25.03
C LYS A 25 -0.07 34.91 23.93
N VAL A 26 0.38 35.51 22.82
CA VAL A 26 0.95 34.78 21.68
C VAL A 26 2.11 33.86 22.06
N TRP A 27 2.92 34.24 23.05
CA TRP A 27 3.99 33.42 23.56
C TRP A 27 3.49 32.05 24.09
N ILE A 28 2.37 32.04 24.81
CA ILE A 28 1.79 30.80 25.35
C ILE A 28 1.28 29.93 24.21
N ILE A 29 0.70 30.55 23.17
CA ILE A 29 0.21 29.81 22.00
C ILE A 29 1.39 29.17 21.24
N ILE A 30 2.49 29.93 21.04
CA ILE A 30 3.70 29.41 20.39
C ILE A 30 4.30 28.26 21.21
N LEU A 31 4.38 28.44 22.54
CA LEU A 31 4.92 27.40 23.41
C LEU A 31 4.07 26.13 23.38
N ALA A 32 2.74 26.26 23.40
CA ALA A 32 1.83 25.12 23.29
C ALA A 32 1.97 24.43 21.92
N ALA A 33 2.08 25.19 20.84
CA ALA A 33 2.29 24.66 19.49
C ALA A 33 3.61 23.88 19.37
N VAL A 34 4.69 24.41 19.95
CA VAL A 34 6.01 23.74 19.97
C VAL A 34 5.96 22.45 20.77
N VAL A 35 5.31 22.46 21.93
CA VAL A 35 5.17 21.25 22.78
C VAL A 35 4.34 20.18 22.05
N CYS A 36 3.20 20.55 21.47
CA CYS A 36 2.37 19.60 20.70
C CYS A 36 3.10 19.08 19.47
N GLY A 37 3.85 19.94 18.78
CA GLY A 37 4.67 19.55 17.63
C GLY A 37 5.78 18.57 18.03
N ALA A 38 6.48 18.83 19.13
CA ALA A 38 7.52 17.95 19.64
C ALA A 38 6.97 16.59 20.06
N VAL A 39 5.84 16.55 20.77
CA VAL A 39 5.18 15.29 21.15
C VAL A 39 4.72 14.52 19.92
N GLY A 40 4.09 15.18 18.93
CA GLY A 40 3.68 14.56 17.69
C GLY A 40 4.86 14.01 16.88
N PHE A 41 5.96 14.76 16.82
CA PHE A 41 7.19 14.32 16.16
C PHE A 41 7.80 13.08 16.83
N LEU A 42 7.94 13.08 18.16
CA LEU A 42 8.43 11.95 18.91
C LEU A 42 7.54 10.71 18.74
N TYR A 43 6.22 10.90 18.80
CA TYR A 43 5.26 9.83 18.56
C TYR A 43 5.42 9.23 17.16
N SER A 44 5.50 10.07 16.13
CA SER A 44 5.68 9.64 14.74
C SER A 44 7.01 8.90 14.54
N TYR A 45 8.08 9.42 15.12
CA TYR A 45 9.41 8.84 14.95
C TYR A 45 9.59 7.48 15.64
N PHE A 46 8.99 7.30 16.82
CA PHE A 46 9.18 6.07 17.62
C PHE A 46 8.10 5.00 17.37
N LEU A 47 6.87 5.40 16.98
CA LEU A 47 5.76 4.44 16.85
C LEU A 47 5.45 4.05 15.41
N ILE A 48 5.83 4.86 14.41
CA ILE A 48 5.54 4.55 13.02
C ILE A 48 6.74 3.84 12.40
N THR A 49 6.62 2.53 12.20
CA THR A 49 7.61 1.76 11.43
C THR A 49 7.47 2.09 9.94
N PRO A 50 8.52 2.58 9.27
CA PRO A 50 8.49 2.80 7.84
C PRO A 50 8.20 1.49 7.11
N GLN A 51 7.37 1.54 6.06
CA GLN A 51 7.07 0.40 5.22
C GLN A 51 7.69 0.63 3.84
N TYR A 52 8.47 -0.33 3.40
CA TYR A 52 9.10 -0.30 2.08
C TYR A 52 8.37 -1.23 1.13
N GLN A 53 8.20 -0.77 -0.09
CA GLN A 53 7.53 -1.52 -1.14
C GLN A 53 8.55 -1.92 -2.20
N SER A 54 8.58 -3.22 -2.55
CA SER A 54 9.34 -3.75 -3.67
C SER A 54 8.37 -4.33 -4.69
N THR A 55 8.50 -3.92 -5.94
CA THR A 55 7.65 -4.42 -7.03
C THR A 55 8.52 -5.08 -8.10
N THR A 56 8.19 -6.31 -8.44
CA THR A 56 8.74 -7.04 -9.57
C THR A 56 7.65 -7.34 -10.59
N LYS A 57 8.02 -7.51 -11.86
CA LYS A 57 7.07 -7.78 -12.94
C LYS A 57 7.36 -9.11 -13.59
N VAL A 58 6.30 -9.82 -13.98
CA VAL A 58 6.36 -11.08 -14.69
C VAL A 58 5.56 -10.96 -15.98
N TYR A 59 6.15 -11.36 -17.09
CA TYR A 59 5.50 -11.42 -18.39
C TYR A 59 5.16 -12.87 -18.73
N ILE A 60 3.88 -13.13 -19.06
CA ILE A 60 3.40 -14.48 -19.36
C ILE A 60 3.30 -14.67 -20.87
N LEU A 61 4.07 -15.63 -21.37
CA LEU A 61 4.08 -16.03 -22.78
C LEU A 61 3.18 -17.26 -22.97
N ASN A 62 2.07 -17.10 -23.68
CA ASN A 62 1.25 -18.22 -24.12
C ASN A 62 1.76 -18.76 -25.46
N LYS A 63 1.92 -20.08 -25.54
CA LYS A 63 2.37 -20.81 -26.72
C LYS A 63 1.23 -21.05 -27.74
N GLN A 64 0.35 -20.10 -27.95
CA GLN A 64 -0.60 -20.27 -29.06
C GLN A 64 0.03 -19.77 -30.34
N ASN A 65 0.50 -20.75 -31.13
CA ASN A 65 0.85 -20.61 -32.54
C ASN A 65 -0.41 -20.20 -33.35
N SER A 66 -0.74 -18.94 -33.36
CA SER A 66 -1.74 -18.43 -34.28
C SER A 66 -1.30 -17.09 -34.86
N THR A 67 -1.12 -17.10 -36.15
CA THR A 67 -0.71 -15.98 -37.00
C THR A 67 -1.77 -14.86 -37.07
N SER A 68 -2.86 -14.96 -36.31
CA SER A 68 -3.93 -13.97 -36.27
C SER A 68 -4.45 -13.78 -34.84
N VAL A 69 -4.22 -12.59 -34.30
CA VAL A 69 -4.79 -12.15 -33.02
C VAL A 69 -6.29 -11.88 -33.24
N THR A 70 -7.14 -12.71 -32.64
CA THR A 70 -8.59 -12.56 -32.68
C THR A 70 -9.06 -11.82 -31.43
N TYR A 71 -10.18 -11.07 -31.53
CA TYR A 71 -10.79 -10.36 -30.39
C TYR A 71 -11.08 -11.28 -29.19
N SER A 72 -11.33 -12.55 -29.43
CA SER A 72 -11.50 -13.60 -28.41
C SER A 72 -10.23 -13.82 -27.58
N ASP A 73 -9.05 -13.63 -28.16
CA ASP A 73 -7.75 -13.85 -27.50
C ASP A 73 -7.46 -12.75 -26.46
N VAL A 74 -7.94 -11.54 -26.71
CA VAL A 74 -7.80 -10.41 -25.79
C VAL A 74 -8.68 -10.62 -24.55
N GLN A 75 -9.93 -11.05 -24.74
CA GLN A 75 -10.87 -11.30 -23.65
C GLN A 75 -10.47 -12.54 -22.81
N LEU A 76 -9.93 -13.55 -23.44
CA LEU A 76 -9.35 -14.72 -22.78
C LEU A 76 -8.13 -14.34 -21.95
N SER A 77 -7.29 -13.45 -22.45
CA SER A 77 -6.09 -12.95 -21.73
C SER A 77 -6.44 -12.25 -20.41
N THR A 78 -7.53 -11.46 -20.38
CA THR A 78 -7.97 -10.75 -19.16
C THR A 78 -8.50 -11.71 -18.11
N THR A 79 -9.20 -12.76 -18.53
CA THR A 79 -9.70 -13.80 -17.59
C THR A 79 -8.55 -14.62 -17.01
N LEU A 80 -7.61 -15.03 -17.86
CA LEU A 80 -6.41 -15.77 -17.43
C LEU A 80 -5.52 -14.97 -16.49
N SER A 81 -5.48 -13.65 -16.64
CA SER A 81 -4.68 -12.78 -15.75
C SER A 81 -5.15 -12.85 -14.30
N LYS A 82 -6.45 -12.98 -14.04
CA LYS A 82 -7.00 -13.16 -12.68
C LYS A 82 -6.63 -14.52 -12.09
N ASP A 83 -6.60 -15.55 -12.91
CA ASP A 83 -6.18 -16.88 -12.46
C ASP A 83 -4.69 -16.86 -12.08
N TYR A 84 -3.86 -16.15 -12.83
CA TYR A 84 -2.44 -15.98 -12.51
C TYR A 84 -2.21 -15.16 -11.21
N GLU A 85 -3.01 -14.11 -10.97
CA GLU A 85 -2.95 -13.37 -9.70
C GLU A 85 -3.21 -14.30 -8.49
N GLN A 86 -4.19 -15.19 -8.61
CA GLN A 86 -4.49 -16.18 -7.57
C GLN A 86 -3.38 -17.23 -7.41
N LEU A 87 -2.76 -17.65 -8.51
CA LEU A 87 -1.64 -18.60 -8.45
C LEU A 87 -0.41 -18.00 -7.78
N VAL A 88 -0.12 -16.72 -8.02
CA VAL A 88 1.01 -16.00 -7.39
C VAL A 88 0.85 -15.94 -5.87
N THR A 89 -0.37 -15.69 -5.38
CA THR A 89 -0.67 -15.62 -3.94
C THR A 89 -1.10 -16.96 -3.34
N SER A 90 -0.97 -18.04 -4.09
CA SER A 90 -1.34 -19.38 -3.64
C SER A 90 -0.49 -19.85 -2.45
N ARG A 91 -1.07 -20.72 -1.62
CA ARG A 91 -0.39 -21.30 -0.47
C ARG A 91 0.93 -22.00 -0.85
N TYR A 92 0.95 -22.66 -2.01
CA TYR A 92 2.15 -23.32 -2.53
C TYR A 92 3.31 -22.35 -2.72
N VAL A 93 3.05 -21.20 -3.37
CA VAL A 93 4.08 -20.18 -3.63
C VAL A 93 4.52 -19.52 -2.33
N ILE A 94 3.57 -19.05 -1.51
CA ILE A 94 3.89 -18.31 -0.28
C ILE A 94 4.63 -19.19 0.74
N GLU A 95 4.18 -20.43 0.98
CA GLU A 95 4.91 -21.35 1.86
C GLU A 95 6.26 -21.77 1.28
N GLY A 96 6.36 -21.86 -0.05
CA GLY A 96 7.64 -22.08 -0.74
C GLY A 96 8.64 -20.98 -0.47
N VAL A 97 8.20 -19.71 -0.53
CA VAL A 97 9.04 -18.54 -0.21
C VAL A 97 9.49 -18.55 1.25
N ILE A 98 8.57 -18.82 2.19
CA ILE A 98 8.88 -18.91 3.62
C ILE A 98 10.00 -19.95 3.85
N LYS A 99 9.88 -21.12 3.24
CA LYS A 99 10.88 -22.19 3.35
C LYS A 99 12.19 -21.84 2.68
N GLN A 100 12.14 -21.27 1.48
CA GLN A 100 13.34 -20.94 0.69
C GLN A 100 14.18 -19.85 1.35
N LEU A 101 13.53 -18.84 1.92
CA LEU A 101 14.21 -17.72 2.59
C LEU A 101 14.35 -17.90 4.10
N ASN A 102 13.86 -19.03 4.64
CA ASN A 102 13.85 -19.34 6.07
C ASN A 102 13.27 -18.19 6.91
N LEU A 103 12.08 -17.68 6.48
CA LEU A 103 11.41 -16.59 7.17
C LEU A 103 10.72 -17.11 8.44
N ASP A 104 10.78 -16.31 9.51
CA ASP A 104 10.05 -16.58 10.76
C ASP A 104 8.64 -15.95 10.69
N GLU A 105 7.89 -16.29 9.63
CA GLU A 105 6.55 -15.80 9.37
C GLU A 105 5.62 -16.96 9.00
N THR A 106 4.32 -16.74 9.27
CA THR A 106 3.26 -17.68 8.83
C THR A 106 2.78 -17.34 7.42
N TYR A 107 2.10 -18.29 6.78
CA TYR A 107 1.44 -18.06 5.49
C TYR A 107 0.51 -16.83 5.54
N GLU A 108 -0.31 -16.74 6.58
CA GLU A 108 -1.29 -15.68 6.76
C GLU A 108 -0.62 -14.30 6.87
N SER A 109 0.49 -14.21 7.60
CA SER A 109 1.25 -12.96 7.74
C SER A 109 1.91 -12.54 6.43
N LEU A 110 2.50 -13.48 5.69
CA LEU A 110 3.21 -13.15 4.46
C LEU A 110 2.26 -12.83 3.30
N VAL A 111 1.13 -13.55 3.19
CA VAL A 111 0.17 -13.32 2.09
C VAL A 111 -0.47 -11.93 2.15
N GLU A 112 -0.67 -11.36 3.35
CA GLU A 112 -1.17 -9.99 3.52
C GLU A 112 -0.17 -8.92 3.04
N LYS A 113 1.11 -9.25 3.03
CA LYS A 113 2.21 -8.36 2.57
C LYS A 113 2.48 -8.48 1.08
N VAL A 114 1.96 -9.51 0.41
CA VAL A 114 2.17 -9.82 -1.00
C VAL A 114 0.90 -9.53 -1.78
N SER A 115 0.98 -8.72 -2.81
CA SER A 115 -0.09 -8.48 -3.75
C SER A 115 0.36 -8.73 -5.18
N ALA A 116 -0.53 -9.30 -5.98
CA ALA A 116 -0.33 -9.49 -7.41
C ALA A 116 -1.45 -8.75 -8.14
N THR A 117 -1.09 -7.94 -9.12
CA THR A 117 -2.05 -7.16 -9.91
C THR A 117 -1.67 -7.18 -11.38
N ASN A 118 -2.66 -7.31 -12.25
CA ASN A 118 -2.44 -7.16 -13.68
C ASN A 118 -2.28 -5.68 -14.02
N THR A 119 -1.34 -5.36 -14.87
CA THR A 119 -1.10 -4.00 -15.33
C THR A 119 -1.94 -3.76 -16.61
N ASP A 120 -3.00 -2.97 -16.49
CA ASP A 120 -3.81 -2.42 -17.58
C ASP A 120 -4.19 -3.43 -18.68
N ASP A 121 -4.83 -4.54 -18.30
CA ASP A 121 -5.26 -5.61 -19.22
C ASP A 121 -4.12 -6.18 -20.10
N THR A 122 -2.89 -6.04 -19.65
CA THR A 122 -1.71 -6.63 -20.32
C THR A 122 -1.44 -8.05 -19.83
N ARG A 123 -0.42 -8.69 -20.41
CA ARG A 123 0.10 -9.98 -19.93
C ARG A 123 1.18 -9.82 -18.85
N ILE A 124 1.25 -8.63 -18.25
CA ILE A 124 2.23 -8.30 -17.21
C ILE A 124 1.54 -8.34 -15.86
N ILE A 125 2.06 -9.16 -14.96
CA ILE A 125 1.64 -9.19 -13.57
C ILE A 125 2.71 -8.48 -12.74
N ALA A 126 2.29 -7.45 -12.03
CA ALA A 126 3.10 -6.77 -11.04
C ALA A 126 2.92 -7.47 -9.68
N ILE A 127 4.01 -7.97 -9.13
CA ILE A 127 4.06 -8.58 -7.80
C ILE A 127 4.69 -7.56 -6.87
N THR A 128 3.93 -7.15 -5.88
CA THR A 128 4.32 -6.11 -4.91
C THR A 128 4.40 -6.71 -3.53
N VAL A 129 5.49 -6.44 -2.82
CA VAL A 129 5.72 -6.89 -1.45
C VAL A 129 5.99 -5.68 -0.57
N ILE A 130 5.33 -5.62 0.58
CA ILE A 130 5.49 -4.58 1.59
C ILE A 130 6.18 -5.18 2.81
N ASN A 131 7.31 -4.59 3.23
CA ASN A 131 8.05 -5.05 4.41
C ASN A 131 8.78 -3.87 5.08
N PRO A 132 8.94 -3.86 6.41
CA PRO A 132 9.76 -2.86 7.10
C PRO A 132 11.24 -2.85 6.70
N ASP A 133 11.76 -3.97 6.23
CA ASP A 133 13.13 -4.09 5.70
C ASP A 133 13.11 -4.08 4.17
N PRO A 134 13.75 -3.09 3.51
CA PRO A 134 13.78 -2.98 2.06
C PRO A 134 14.53 -4.14 1.38
N GLU A 135 15.57 -4.70 2.02
CA GLU A 135 16.28 -5.86 1.46
C GLU A 135 15.42 -7.12 1.52
N GLN A 136 14.70 -7.31 2.62
CA GLN A 136 13.76 -8.43 2.72
C GLN A 136 12.60 -8.27 1.74
N ALA A 137 12.04 -7.07 1.58
CA ALA A 137 10.99 -6.80 0.59
C ALA A 137 11.44 -7.23 -0.81
N GLN A 138 12.67 -6.88 -1.21
CA GLN A 138 13.23 -7.26 -2.50
C GLN A 138 13.45 -8.78 -2.63
N LYS A 139 14.03 -9.41 -1.60
CA LYS A 139 14.28 -10.86 -1.61
C LYS A 139 12.99 -11.65 -1.71
N ILE A 140 11.98 -11.26 -0.94
CA ILE A 140 10.65 -11.87 -0.96
C ILE A 140 10.00 -11.69 -2.33
N ALA A 141 9.99 -10.47 -2.89
CA ALA A 141 9.40 -10.19 -4.19
C ALA A 141 10.02 -11.05 -5.30
N ASN A 142 11.36 -11.18 -5.32
CA ASN A 142 12.06 -12.02 -6.28
C ASN A 142 11.76 -13.51 -6.08
N ALA A 143 11.74 -14.00 -4.84
CA ALA A 143 11.42 -15.39 -4.55
C ALA A 143 9.97 -15.75 -4.92
N VAL A 144 9.00 -14.85 -4.62
CA VAL A 144 7.61 -15.01 -5.05
C VAL A 144 7.53 -15.10 -6.57
N ARG A 145 8.21 -14.18 -7.29
CA ARG A 145 8.25 -14.19 -8.75
C ARG A 145 8.76 -15.53 -9.30
N ASP A 146 9.88 -16.01 -8.77
CA ASP A 146 10.54 -17.20 -9.30
C ASP A 146 9.71 -18.47 -9.02
N LEU A 147 9.17 -18.61 -7.82
CA LEU A 147 8.30 -19.73 -7.46
C LEU A 147 6.95 -19.68 -8.17
N ALA A 148 6.37 -18.48 -8.32
CA ALA A 148 5.13 -18.31 -9.09
C ALA A 148 5.37 -18.67 -10.57
N ALA A 149 6.47 -18.24 -11.17
CA ALA A 149 6.83 -18.59 -12.54
C ALA A 149 6.92 -20.11 -12.72
N GLN A 150 7.57 -20.81 -11.81
CA GLN A 150 7.68 -22.27 -11.84
C GLN A 150 6.30 -22.94 -11.67
N HIS A 151 5.52 -22.47 -10.72
CA HIS A 151 4.19 -23.05 -10.44
C HIS A 151 3.22 -22.85 -11.59
N ILE A 152 3.17 -21.65 -12.16
CA ILE A 152 2.34 -21.33 -13.34
C ILE A 152 2.74 -22.21 -14.52
N THR A 153 4.04 -22.38 -14.77
CA THR A 153 4.54 -23.25 -15.85
C THR A 153 4.11 -24.70 -15.66
N GLN A 154 4.13 -25.20 -14.42
CA GLN A 154 3.72 -26.57 -14.11
C GLN A 154 2.22 -26.81 -14.22
N VAL A 155 1.41 -25.84 -13.77
CA VAL A 155 -0.06 -26.00 -13.71
C VAL A 155 -0.71 -25.76 -15.05
N MET A 156 -0.20 -24.80 -15.82
CA MET A 156 -0.82 -24.33 -17.07
C MET A 156 -0.20 -24.91 -18.34
N ASP A 157 0.83 -25.77 -18.21
CA ASP A 157 1.59 -26.33 -19.35
C ASP A 157 2.08 -25.24 -20.34
N ILE A 158 2.52 -24.10 -19.80
CA ILE A 158 3.02 -22.96 -20.55
C ILE A 158 4.53 -23.07 -20.69
N GLU A 159 5.08 -22.64 -21.83
CA GLU A 159 6.48 -22.86 -22.15
C GLU A 159 7.47 -21.99 -21.33
N ALA A 160 7.10 -20.78 -20.96
CA ALA A 160 7.95 -19.92 -20.14
C ALA A 160 7.19 -18.73 -19.50
N VAL A 161 7.61 -18.37 -18.30
CA VAL A 161 7.25 -17.14 -17.60
C VAL A 161 8.54 -16.34 -17.37
N ASN A 162 8.69 -15.19 -17.99
CA ASN A 162 9.92 -14.40 -17.95
C ASN A 162 9.80 -13.18 -17.04
N ALA A 163 10.87 -12.87 -16.31
CA ALA A 163 11.03 -11.62 -15.57
C ALA A 163 11.25 -10.45 -16.54
N VAL A 164 10.69 -9.30 -16.24
CA VAL A 164 10.80 -8.04 -16.99
C VAL A 164 11.53 -7.00 -16.17
#